data_c870f9a01fad9d6e6a219f6deb6e22ea
#
_entry.id   c870f9a01fad9d6e6a219f6deb6e22ea
#
_cell.length_a   1.000
_cell.length_b   1.000
_cell.length_c   1.000
_cell.angle_alpha   90.00
_cell.angle_beta   90.00
_cell.angle_gamma   90.00
#
_symmetry.space_group_name_H-M   'P 1'
#
loop_
_entity.id
_entity.type
_entity.pdbx_description
1 polymer ?
#
loop_
_entity_poly.entity_id
_entity_poly.type
_entity_poly.pdbx_seq_one_letter_code
_entity_poly.pdbx_strand_id
1 'polypeptide(L)'
;RSWQVTGVQTCALPICRLELPTPSKAQLVVEGLYKDLERRIEASPPGLCPVDISRAFLELCHAQTCGKCVPCRIGLSQLKHLITDVLNGEATMETLDLMERTARSIMETADCAIGYEAARMVYKGLIGYREDYEEHIRNGRCTCTYNQPVPCVALCPAHVDIPGYIALVREERYADAIRLIRKDNPFPTTCGFICEHPCEARCRRNMVDDAVNIRGLKRMAADFAGKVPPPKCAPSTGKTVAVIGGGPGGLSAAYYLQLMGHQVTVYEMLPELGGMLRYGIPNYRLPKDRLGEDIQAILDTGVQVKHGLRIGTDVTVQELRASYDAVLITIGASTDKKLGIEGEDAEGVMSAVRFLRDVGKGINPDLAGQEVAIVGGGNVSMDAVRSAVRLGAKKVSILYRRRIADMTALPAEIEGAIAEGVEIRTLRAPSRIETDENGHIRGIYVTPQMISEVKGGRASVKASGLPDEFVPCTTLIVAIGQNIET
;
A
#
# COMPACT_ATOMS: atom_id res chain seq x y z
N ARG A 1 -43.11 11.89 5.79
CA ARG A 1 -43.26 13.21 5.14
C ARG A 1 -42.45 14.30 5.85
N SER A 2 -42.35 14.31 7.16
CA SER A 2 -41.60 15.32 7.91
C SER A 2 -40.09 15.23 7.70
N TRP A 3 -39.60 14.09 7.41
CA TRP A 3 -38.19 13.89 7.11
C TRP A 3 -37.78 14.35 5.71
N GLN A 4 -38.74 14.52 4.80
CA GLN A 4 -38.48 15.11 3.51
C GLN A 4 -38.06 16.59 3.64
N VAL A 5 -38.54 17.24 4.67
CA VAL A 5 -38.11 18.60 5.01
C VAL A 5 -36.68 18.62 5.53
N THR A 6 -36.27 17.57 6.21
CA THR A 6 -34.89 17.44 6.67
C THR A 6 -33.89 17.25 5.53
N GLY A 7 -34.32 16.61 4.42
CA GLY A 7 -33.49 16.54 3.23
C GLY A 7 -33.15 17.92 2.66
N VAL A 8 -34.06 18.86 2.76
CA VAL A 8 -33.82 20.26 2.35
C VAL A 8 -32.92 20.98 3.36
N GLN A 9 -33.02 20.67 4.63
CA GLN A 9 -32.15 21.22 5.66
C GLN A 9 -30.71 20.75 5.53
N THR A 10 -30.50 19.59 4.97
CA THR A 10 -29.17 19.06 4.71
C THR A 10 -28.47 19.76 3.55
N CYS A 11 -29.15 20.55 2.75
CA CYS A 11 -28.53 21.36 1.71
C CYS A 11 -27.61 22.46 2.28
N ALA A 12 -27.82 22.86 3.52
CA ALA A 12 -27.00 23.85 4.18
C ALA A 12 -25.78 23.26 4.95
N LEU A 13 -25.76 21.95 5.12
CA LEU A 13 -24.69 21.25 5.82
C LEU A 13 -24.19 20.13 4.93
N PRO A 14 -22.95 20.16 4.47
CA PRO A 14 -22.44 19.19 3.46
C PRO A 14 -22.32 17.78 3.97
N ILE A 15 -23.23 17.29 4.90
CA ILE A 15 -22.59 16.38 5.65
C ILE A 15 -23.14 15.17 6.19
N CYS A 16 -24.17 15.10 6.69
CA CYS A 16 -24.70 13.88 7.26
C CYS A 16 -25.95 13.49 6.53
N ARG A 17 -25.83 12.56 5.60
CA ARG A 17 -26.98 11.74 5.30
C ARG A 17 -27.29 10.99 6.58
N LEU A 18 -28.43 11.32 7.20
CA LEU A 18 -28.96 10.50 8.28
C LEU A 18 -29.13 9.08 7.78
N GLU A 19 -28.36 8.15 8.33
CA GLU A 19 -28.62 6.73 8.15
C GLU A 19 -29.99 6.47 8.82
N LEU A 20 -31.00 6.27 8.01
CA LEU A 20 -32.29 5.88 8.50
C LEU A 20 -32.24 4.41 8.93
N PRO A 21 -32.75 4.07 10.11
CA PRO A 21 -32.71 2.69 10.61
C PRO A 21 -33.55 1.72 9.77
N THR A 22 -34.41 2.24 8.89
CA THR A 22 -35.18 1.45 7.90
C THR A 22 -34.82 1.92 6.51
N PRO A 23 -34.41 1.01 5.60
CA PRO A 23 -34.08 1.37 4.23
C PRO A 23 -35.25 2.06 3.55
N SER A 24 -34.98 3.17 2.84
CA SER A 24 -35.98 3.79 1.98
C SER A 24 -36.35 2.84 0.83
N LYS A 25 -37.52 3.02 0.24
CA LYS A 25 -37.93 2.25 -0.95
C LYS A 25 -36.90 2.34 -2.09
N ALA A 26 -36.29 3.52 -2.26
CA ALA A 26 -35.22 3.73 -3.23
C ALA A 26 -33.94 2.94 -2.89
N GLN A 27 -33.61 2.79 -1.62
CA GLN A 27 -32.47 2.02 -1.16
C GLN A 27 -32.65 0.53 -1.41
N LEU A 28 -33.84 -0.02 -1.16
CA LEU A 28 -34.15 -1.42 -1.48
C LEU A 28 -34.05 -1.72 -2.97
N VAL A 29 -34.48 -0.77 -3.83
CA VAL A 29 -34.31 -0.89 -5.30
C VAL A 29 -32.83 -0.93 -5.65
N VAL A 30 -32.01 -0.03 -5.10
CA VAL A 30 -30.58 0.01 -5.35
C VAL A 30 -29.87 -1.26 -4.88
N GLU A 31 -30.21 -1.79 -3.72
CA GLU A 31 -29.68 -3.07 -3.23
C GLU A 31 -30.02 -4.24 -4.20
N GLY A 32 -31.22 -4.23 -4.77
CA GLY A 32 -31.59 -5.18 -5.82
C GLY A 32 -30.73 -5.04 -7.08
N LEU A 33 -30.49 -3.80 -7.52
CA LEU A 33 -29.65 -3.53 -8.70
C LEU A 33 -28.19 -3.93 -8.47
N TYR A 34 -27.66 -3.75 -7.27
CA TYR A 34 -26.30 -4.22 -6.93
C TYR A 34 -26.21 -5.76 -6.96
N LYS A 35 -27.23 -6.47 -6.47
CA LYS A 35 -27.28 -7.94 -6.56
C LYS A 35 -27.32 -8.43 -8.01
N ASP A 36 -28.03 -7.72 -8.87
CA ASP A 36 -28.10 -8.06 -10.29
C ASP A 36 -26.75 -7.77 -10.99
N LEU A 37 -26.08 -6.68 -10.63
CA LEU A 37 -24.73 -6.39 -11.10
C LEU A 37 -23.72 -7.44 -10.62
N GLU A 38 -23.79 -7.84 -9.35
CA GLU A 38 -22.95 -8.89 -8.76
C GLU A 38 -23.07 -10.20 -9.54
N ARG A 39 -24.28 -10.67 -9.77
CA ARG A 39 -24.54 -11.87 -10.58
C ARG A 39 -23.97 -11.75 -11.99
N ARG A 40 -24.07 -10.57 -12.59
CA ARG A 40 -23.51 -10.30 -13.92
C ARG A 40 -21.99 -10.38 -13.92
N ILE A 41 -21.33 -9.83 -12.89
CA ILE A 41 -19.86 -9.88 -12.72
C ILE A 41 -19.41 -11.33 -12.50
N GLU A 42 -20.12 -12.10 -11.66
CA GLU A 42 -19.81 -13.50 -11.38
C GLU A 42 -19.98 -14.40 -12.62
N ALA A 43 -21.03 -14.16 -13.41
CA ALA A 43 -21.29 -14.92 -14.62
C ALA A 43 -20.42 -14.53 -15.82
N SER A 44 -19.64 -13.47 -15.71
CA SER A 44 -18.86 -12.93 -16.82
C SER A 44 -17.44 -13.45 -16.83
N PRO A 45 -16.85 -13.71 -18.01
CA PRO A 45 -15.47 -14.14 -18.12
C PRO A 45 -14.49 -13.06 -17.63
N PRO A 46 -13.25 -13.42 -17.28
CA PRO A 46 -12.18 -12.45 -17.02
C PRO A 46 -12.05 -11.45 -18.18
N GLY A 47 -11.77 -10.20 -17.87
CA GLY A 47 -11.59 -9.16 -18.91
C GLY A 47 -12.79 -8.24 -19.13
N LEU A 48 -13.78 -8.24 -18.23
CA LEU A 48 -14.86 -7.23 -18.29
C LEU A 48 -14.30 -5.81 -18.27
N CYS A 49 -14.81 -4.99 -19.19
CA CYS A 49 -14.49 -3.58 -19.28
C CYS A 49 -15.12 -2.82 -18.10
N PRO A 50 -14.33 -2.17 -17.21
CA PRO A 50 -14.87 -1.41 -16.08
C PRO A 50 -15.69 -0.20 -16.53
N VAL A 51 -15.39 0.38 -17.69
CA VAL A 51 -16.15 1.48 -18.28
C VAL A 51 -17.55 1.01 -18.66
N ASP A 52 -17.67 -0.16 -19.31
CA ASP A 52 -18.97 -0.73 -19.70
C ASP A 52 -19.80 -1.16 -18.50
N ILE A 53 -19.15 -1.70 -17.44
CA ILE A 53 -19.85 -2.03 -16.19
C ILE A 53 -20.43 -0.77 -15.55
N SER A 54 -19.66 0.31 -15.49
CA SER A 54 -20.12 1.60 -14.95
C SER A 54 -21.30 2.14 -15.74
N ARG A 55 -21.26 2.08 -17.09
CA ARG A 55 -22.36 2.45 -17.98
C ARG A 55 -23.60 1.60 -17.75
N ALA A 56 -23.42 0.28 -17.69
CA ALA A 56 -24.54 -0.64 -17.53
C ALA A 56 -25.30 -0.40 -16.22
N PHE A 57 -24.58 -0.19 -15.10
CA PHE A 57 -25.22 0.12 -13.83
C PHE A 57 -25.89 1.49 -13.82
N LEU A 58 -25.24 2.50 -14.42
CA LEU A 58 -25.81 3.83 -14.60
C LEU A 58 -27.15 3.75 -15.36
N GLU A 59 -27.23 2.95 -16.42
CA GLU A 59 -28.45 2.75 -17.21
C GLU A 59 -29.55 2.07 -16.40
N LEU A 60 -29.21 1.02 -15.63
CA LEU A 60 -30.17 0.34 -14.75
C LEU A 60 -30.76 1.34 -13.72
N CYS A 61 -29.92 2.14 -13.08
CA CYS A 61 -30.37 3.14 -12.13
C CYS A 61 -31.18 4.26 -12.83
N HIS A 62 -30.74 4.73 -13.99
CA HIS A 62 -31.43 5.77 -14.74
C HIS A 62 -32.85 5.34 -15.14
N ALA A 63 -33.04 4.07 -15.52
CA ALA A 63 -34.35 3.53 -15.81
C ALA A 63 -35.29 3.47 -14.59
N GLN A 64 -34.75 3.46 -13.37
CA GLN A 64 -35.51 3.46 -12.12
C GLN A 64 -35.73 4.86 -11.53
N THR A 65 -35.30 5.92 -12.21
CA THR A 65 -35.47 7.28 -11.71
C THR A 65 -36.91 7.72 -11.76
N CYS A 66 -37.35 8.44 -10.73
CA CYS A 66 -38.70 9.04 -10.72
C CYS A 66 -38.78 10.37 -11.53
N GLY A 67 -37.65 10.88 -12.07
CA GLY A 67 -37.56 12.13 -12.84
C GLY A 67 -37.80 13.43 -12.06
N LYS A 68 -37.96 13.36 -10.74
CA LYS A 68 -38.36 14.49 -9.91
C LYS A 68 -37.23 15.51 -9.72
N CYS A 69 -36.02 15.07 -9.35
CA CYS A 69 -34.91 15.97 -9.10
C CYS A 69 -34.04 16.19 -10.35
N VAL A 70 -33.45 17.38 -10.45
CA VAL A 70 -32.59 17.77 -11.58
C VAL A 70 -31.35 16.88 -11.70
N PRO A 71 -30.65 16.53 -10.62
CA PRO A 71 -29.49 15.66 -10.69
C PRO A 71 -29.77 14.31 -11.38
N CYS A 72 -30.90 13.68 -11.12
CA CYS A 72 -31.29 12.45 -11.82
C CYS A 72 -31.73 12.72 -13.24
N ARG A 73 -32.64 13.69 -13.45
CA ARG A 73 -33.28 13.93 -14.75
C ARG A 73 -32.29 14.40 -15.83
N ILE A 74 -31.36 15.28 -15.45
CA ILE A 74 -30.38 15.86 -16.38
C ILE A 74 -28.98 15.27 -16.14
N GLY A 75 -28.52 15.23 -14.90
CA GLY A 75 -27.16 14.84 -14.60
C GLY A 75 -26.83 13.39 -14.95
N LEU A 76 -27.70 12.42 -14.65
CA LEU A 76 -27.46 11.02 -15.03
C LEU A 76 -27.52 10.83 -16.55
N SER A 77 -28.39 11.57 -17.24
CA SER A 77 -28.42 11.57 -18.72
C SER A 77 -27.11 12.09 -19.29
N GLN A 78 -26.57 13.19 -18.74
CA GLN A 78 -25.29 13.74 -19.15
C GLN A 78 -24.14 12.76 -18.87
N LEU A 79 -24.08 12.15 -17.68
CA LEU A 79 -23.07 11.12 -17.39
C LEU A 79 -23.15 9.95 -18.36
N LYS A 80 -24.37 9.54 -18.73
CA LYS A 80 -24.57 8.44 -19.69
C LYS A 80 -23.99 8.80 -21.07
N HIS A 81 -24.18 10.03 -21.56
CA HIS A 81 -23.58 10.45 -22.81
C HIS A 81 -22.05 10.47 -22.73
N LEU A 82 -21.47 11.10 -21.70
CA LEU A 82 -20.04 11.19 -21.52
C LEU A 82 -19.36 9.80 -21.45
N ILE A 83 -19.95 8.84 -20.71
CA ILE A 83 -19.40 7.48 -20.63
C ILE A 83 -19.56 6.71 -21.94
N THR A 84 -20.61 7.01 -22.71
CA THR A 84 -20.81 6.42 -24.04
C THR A 84 -19.78 6.97 -25.04
N ASP A 85 -19.48 8.26 -24.98
CA ASP A 85 -18.43 8.88 -25.80
C ASP A 85 -17.05 8.26 -25.51
N VAL A 86 -16.76 7.94 -24.24
CA VAL A 86 -15.54 7.20 -23.87
C VAL A 86 -15.52 5.81 -24.53
N LEU A 87 -16.62 5.06 -24.46
CA LEU A 87 -16.72 3.72 -25.05
C LEU A 87 -16.61 3.72 -26.57
N ASN A 88 -17.11 4.77 -27.22
CA ASN A 88 -17.06 4.96 -28.67
C ASN A 88 -15.71 5.52 -29.15
N GLY A 89 -14.84 5.96 -28.24
CA GLY A 89 -13.57 6.62 -28.59
C GLY A 89 -13.73 8.06 -29.09
N GLU A 90 -14.86 8.69 -28.81
CA GLU A 90 -15.18 10.09 -29.21
C GLU A 90 -14.82 11.10 -28.12
N ALA A 91 -14.49 10.63 -26.90
CA ALA A 91 -14.16 11.44 -25.74
C ALA A 91 -12.72 11.98 -25.80
N THR A 92 -12.48 13.06 -25.05
CA THR A 92 -11.15 13.62 -24.79
C THR A 92 -10.76 13.44 -23.33
N MET A 93 -9.49 13.75 -22.97
CA MET A 93 -9.06 13.69 -21.56
C MET A 93 -9.86 14.67 -20.68
N GLU A 94 -10.28 15.82 -21.21
CA GLU A 94 -11.13 16.78 -20.51
C GLU A 94 -12.52 16.21 -20.20
N THR A 95 -13.00 15.25 -21.01
CA THR A 95 -14.25 14.53 -20.77
C THR A 95 -14.21 13.79 -19.45
N LEU A 96 -13.07 13.18 -19.07
CA LEU A 96 -12.93 12.46 -17.81
C LEU A 96 -13.03 13.39 -16.60
N ASP A 97 -12.45 14.58 -16.70
CA ASP A 97 -12.52 15.58 -15.63
C ASP A 97 -13.95 16.17 -15.51
N LEU A 98 -14.66 16.29 -16.63
CA LEU A 98 -16.07 16.69 -16.63
C LEU A 98 -16.94 15.58 -16.01
N MET A 99 -16.70 14.30 -16.34
CA MET A 99 -17.40 13.15 -15.74
C MET A 99 -17.20 13.12 -14.23
N GLU A 100 -15.98 13.32 -13.75
CA GLU A 100 -15.68 13.32 -12.31
C GLU A 100 -16.44 14.42 -11.59
N ARG A 101 -16.40 15.64 -12.09
CA ARG A 101 -17.12 16.79 -11.51
C ARG A 101 -18.62 16.58 -11.53
N THR A 102 -19.15 16.08 -12.66
CA THR A 102 -20.58 15.81 -12.81
C THR A 102 -21.05 14.73 -11.84
N ALA A 103 -20.30 13.61 -11.73
CA ALA A 103 -20.62 12.54 -10.81
C ALA A 103 -20.61 13.03 -9.34
N ARG A 104 -19.60 13.79 -8.93
CA ARG A 104 -19.55 14.41 -7.59
C ARG A 104 -20.74 15.31 -7.32
N SER A 105 -21.07 16.20 -8.25
CA SER A 105 -22.20 17.11 -8.11
C SER A 105 -23.52 16.35 -7.92
N ILE A 106 -23.73 15.27 -8.69
CA ILE A 106 -24.93 14.44 -8.52
C ILE A 106 -24.95 13.73 -7.15
N MET A 107 -23.82 13.19 -6.72
CA MET A 107 -23.71 12.54 -5.40
C MET A 107 -24.05 13.50 -4.26
N GLU A 108 -23.68 14.77 -4.38
CA GLU A 108 -23.91 15.79 -3.36
C GLU A 108 -25.36 16.35 -3.38
N THR A 109 -26.01 16.32 -4.54
CA THR A 109 -27.28 17.03 -4.76
C THR A 109 -28.49 16.14 -5.05
N ALA A 110 -28.29 14.84 -5.28
CA ALA A 110 -29.40 13.90 -5.53
C ALA A 110 -30.25 13.65 -4.28
N ASP A 111 -31.59 13.73 -4.44
CA ASP A 111 -32.54 13.59 -3.33
C ASP A 111 -32.66 12.17 -2.76
N CYS A 112 -32.20 11.14 -3.47
CA CYS A 112 -32.37 9.75 -3.08
C CYS A 112 -31.21 8.85 -3.51
N ALA A 113 -31.21 7.63 -2.97
CA ALA A 113 -30.17 6.64 -3.20
C ALA A 113 -29.97 6.29 -4.70
N ILE A 114 -31.01 6.28 -5.52
CA ILE A 114 -30.89 5.92 -6.94
C ILE A 114 -29.94 6.86 -7.67
N GLY A 115 -30.13 8.18 -7.57
CA GLY A 115 -29.27 9.17 -8.20
C GLY A 115 -27.85 9.17 -7.62
N TYR A 116 -27.75 9.04 -6.31
CA TYR A 116 -26.48 8.99 -5.61
C TYR A 116 -25.64 7.76 -6.03
N GLU A 117 -26.22 6.56 -5.97
CA GLU A 117 -25.48 5.33 -6.24
C GLU A 117 -25.13 5.18 -7.73
N ALA A 118 -26.02 5.66 -8.64
CA ALA A 118 -25.71 5.72 -10.05
C ALA A 118 -24.45 6.56 -10.34
N ALA A 119 -24.38 7.75 -9.76
CA ALA A 119 -23.23 8.63 -9.92
C ALA A 119 -21.99 8.10 -9.19
N ARG A 120 -22.19 7.50 -8.00
CA ARG A 120 -21.11 6.88 -7.20
C ARG A 120 -20.43 5.74 -7.96
N MET A 121 -21.19 4.90 -8.67
CA MET A 121 -20.62 3.84 -9.49
C MET A 121 -19.70 4.39 -10.56
N VAL A 122 -20.12 5.41 -11.30
CA VAL A 122 -19.30 6.08 -12.31
C VAL A 122 -18.06 6.72 -11.69
N TYR A 123 -18.23 7.39 -10.56
CA TYR A 123 -17.12 8.02 -9.84
C TYR A 123 -16.09 6.99 -9.36
N LYS A 124 -16.53 5.90 -8.72
CA LYS A 124 -15.65 4.81 -8.27
C LYS A 124 -14.95 4.13 -9.46
N GLY A 125 -15.67 3.89 -10.53
CA GLY A 125 -15.12 3.35 -11.77
C GLY A 125 -14.01 4.23 -12.32
N LEU A 126 -14.27 5.53 -12.43
CA LEU A 126 -13.31 6.51 -12.97
C LEU A 126 -12.08 6.65 -12.10
N ILE A 127 -12.22 6.72 -10.77
CA ILE A 127 -11.07 6.85 -9.85
C ILE A 127 -10.28 5.54 -9.76
N GLY A 128 -10.95 4.40 -9.66
CA GLY A 128 -10.31 3.08 -9.49
C GLY A 128 -9.67 2.53 -10.76
N TYR A 129 -10.17 2.93 -11.93
CA TYR A 129 -9.77 2.38 -13.23
C TYR A 129 -9.49 3.47 -14.26
N ARG A 130 -8.97 4.62 -13.83
CA ARG A 130 -8.75 5.77 -14.73
C ARG A 130 -7.94 5.42 -15.97
N GLU A 131 -6.95 4.55 -15.85
CA GLU A 131 -6.14 4.09 -16.98
C GLU A 131 -6.99 3.37 -18.04
N ASP A 132 -7.98 2.58 -17.65
CA ASP A 132 -8.88 1.91 -18.59
C ASP A 132 -9.71 2.92 -19.38
N TYR A 133 -10.20 4.01 -18.73
CA TYR A 133 -10.89 5.10 -19.42
C TYR A 133 -9.97 5.84 -20.38
N GLU A 134 -8.76 6.17 -19.95
CA GLU A 134 -7.76 6.83 -20.79
C GLU A 134 -7.33 5.97 -21.99
N GLU A 135 -7.22 4.64 -21.80
CA GLU A 135 -6.93 3.71 -22.90
C GLU A 135 -8.02 3.69 -23.96
N HIS A 136 -9.30 3.73 -23.56
CA HIS A 136 -10.40 3.86 -24.51
C HIS A 136 -10.26 5.11 -25.37
N ILE A 137 -9.90 6.24 -24.75
CA ILE A 137 -9.69 7.51 -25.44
C ILE A 137 -8.48 7.44 -26.38
N ARG A 138 -7.33 6.93 -25.88
CA ARG A 138 -6.09 6.85 -26.69
C ARG A 138 -6.21 5.92 -27.89
N ASN A 139 -6.90 4.80 -27.72
CA ASN A 139 -7.00 3.75 -28.71
C ASN A 139 -8.27 3.88 -29.59
N GLY A 140 -9.19 4.80 -29.25
CA GLY A 140 -10.47 4.97 -29.91
C GLY A 140 -11.39 3.73 -29.83
N ARG A 141 -11.11 2.80 -28.95
CA ARG A 141 -11.86 1.53 -28.76
C ARG A 141 -11.50 0.86 -27.45
N CYS A 142 -12.39 -0.03 -27.01
CA CYS A 142 -12.10 -0.94 -25.91
C CYS A 142 -10.97 -1.92 -26.27
N THR A 143 -9.95 -2.00 -25.44
CA THR A 143 -8.83 -2.94 -25.56
C THR A 143 -8.99 -4.17 -24.67
N CYS A 144 -10.05 -4.26 -23.87
CA CYS A 144 -10.32 -5.40 -23.02
C CYS A 144 -10.47 -6.68 -23.84
N THR A 145 -9.59 -7.63 -23.59
CA THR A 145 -9.60 -8.96 -24.24
C THR A 145 -9.82 -10.03 -23.20
N TYR A 146 -10.44 -11.16 -23.60
CA TYR A 146 -10.67 -12.30 -22.72
C TYR A 146 -9.37 -12.98 -22.24
N ASN A 147 -8.24 -12.69 -22.87
CA ASN A 147 -6.94 -13.24 -22.53
C ASN A 147 -6.13 -12.35 -21.57
N GLN A 148 -6.66 -11.21 -21.16
CA GLN A 148 -6.00 -10.37 -20.18
C GLN A 148 -6.07 -11.00 -18.79
N PRO A 149 -4.98 -10.98 -18.01
CA PRO A 149 -5.04 -11.45 -16.63
C PRO A 149 -6.02 -10.58 -15.83
N VAL A 150 -6.71 -11.21 -14.86
CA VAL A 150 -7.60 -10.46 -13.96
C VAL A 150 -6.82 -9.34 -13.25
N PRO A 151 -7.45 -8.18 -13.00
CA PRO A 151 -6.75 -7.00 -12.47
C PRO A 151 -5.91 -7.25 -11.21
N CYS A 152 -6.38 -8.12 -10.32
CA CYS A 152 -5.63 -8.46 -9.11
C CYS A 152 -4.32 -9.21 -9.41
N VAL A 153 -4.28 -10.07 -10.43
CA VAL A 153 -3.05 -10.75 -10.87
C VAL A 153 -2.14 -9.78 -11.62
N ALA A 154 -2.71 -8.95 -12.51
CA ALA A 154 -1.94 -7.97 -13.28
C ALA A 154 -1.23 -6.94 -12.40
N LEU A 155 -1.88 -6.50 -11.30
CA LEU A 155 -1.30 -5.54 -10.37
C LEU A 155 -0.41 -6.16 -9.28
N CYS A 156 -0.45 -7.47 -9.13
CA CYS A 156 0.48 -8.14 -8.22
C CYS A 156 1.90 -8.08 -8.82
N PRO A 157 2.90 -7.46 -8.15
CA PRO A 157 4.26 -7.40 -8.70
C PRO A 157 4.89 -8.78 -8.95
N ALA A 158 4.42 -9.81 -8.24
CA ALA A 158 4.87 -11.19 -8.41
C ALA A 158 3.92 -12.01 -9.30
N HIS A 159 2.86 -11.41 -9.86
CA HIS A 159 1.85 -12.08 -10.69
C HIS A 159 1.28 -13.37 -10.10
N VAL A 160 1.14 -13.43 -8.77
CA VAL A 160 0.58 -14.61 -8.07
C VAL A 160 -0.82 -14.90 -8.58
N ASP A 161 -1.12 -16.18 -8.82
CA ASP A 161 -2.47 -16.63 -9.15
C ASP A 161 -3.43 -16.44 -7.97
N ILE A 162 -3.96 -15.22 -7.86
CA ILE A 162 -4.83 -14.80 -6.77
C ILE A 162 -6.18 -15.54 -6.80
N PRO A 163 -6.89 -15.64 -7.93
CA PRO A 163 -8.14 -16.42 -8.00
C PRO A 163 -7.93 -17.88 -7.60
N GLY A 164 -6.83 -18.48 -8.05
CA GLY A 164 -6.51 -19.88 -7.78
C GLY A 164 -6.32 -20.15 -6.28
N TYR A 165 -5.50 -19.35 -5.58
CA TYR A 165 -5.32 -19.61 -4.16
C TYR A 165 -6.56 -19.24 -3.32
N ILE A 166 -7.37 -18.26 -3.74
CA ILE A 166 -8.63 -17.94 -3.06
C ILE A 166 -9.62 -19.10 -3.18
N ALA A 167 -9.69 -19.74 -4.36
CA ALA A 167 -10.53 -20.93 -4.54
C ALA A 167 -10.08 -22.07 -3.62
N LEU A 168 -8.76 -22.29 -3.49
CA LEU A 168 -8.21 -23.31 -2.57
C LEU A 168 -8.46 -22.97 -1.10
N VAL A 169 -8.41 -21.70 -0.71
CA VAL A 169 -8.78 -21.25 0.64
C VAL A 169 -10.26 -21.53 0.92
N ARG A 170 -11.15 -21.26 -0.05
CA ARG A 170 -12.57 -21.56 0.07
C ARG A 170 -12.83 -23.06 0.30
N GLU A 171 -12.01 -23.93 -0.28
CA GLU A 171 -12.08 -25.38 -0.10
C GLU A 171 -11.31 -25.87 1.14
N GLU A 172 -10.80 -24.95 1.96
CA GLU A 172 -9.96 -25.24 3.14
C GLU A 172 -8.66 -25.99 2.82
N ARG A 173 -8.23 -25.95 1.57
CA ARG A 173 -6.99 -26.56 1.05
C ARG A 173 -5.81 -25.61 1.22
N TYR A 174 -5.55 -25.20 2.44
CA TYR A 174 -4.57 -24.15 2.76
C TYR A 174 -3.13 -24.51 2.34
N ALA A 175 -2.74 -25.78 2.50
CA ALA A 175 -1.41 -26.24 2.07
C ALA A 175 -1.23 -26.12 0.54
N ASP A 176 -2.29 -26.41 -0.23
CA ASP A 176 -2.25 -26.28 -1.69
C ASP A 176 -2.24 -24.81 -2.11
N ALA A 177 -2.96 -23.94 -1.38
CA ALA A 177 -2.90 -22.49 -1.59
C ALA A 177 -1.46 -21.96 -1.39
N ILE A 178 -0.75 -22.39 -0.33
CA ILE A 178 0.65 -22.01 -0.11
C ILE A 178 1.57 -22.54 -1.22
N ARG A 179 1.38 -23.77 -1.69
CA ARG A 179 2.15 -24.29 -2.83
C ARG A 179 1.94 -23.47 -4.09
N LEU A 180 0.69 -23.09 -4.37
CA LEU A 180 0.36 -22.25 -5.51
C LEU A 180 1.01 -20.86 -5.40
N ILE A 181 0.93 -20.22 -4.24
CA ILE A 181 1.55 -18.91 -4.02
C ILE A 181 3.08 -18.99 -4.17
N ARG A 182 3.73 -20.04 -3.63
CA ARG A 182 5.20 -20.23 -3.69
C ARG A 182 5.73 -20.44 -5.10
N LYS A 183 4.88 -20.74 -6.07
CA LYS A 183 5.27 -20.78 -7.47
C LYS A 183 5.85 -19.44 -7.95
N ASP A 184 5.24 -18.32 -7.49
CA ASP A 184 5.57 -16.98 -7.93
C ASP A 184 6.11 -16.09 -6.79
N ASN A 185 5.95 -16.51 -5.52
CA ASN A 185 6.36 -15.75 -4.34
C ASN A 185 6.78 -16.69 -3.20
N PRO A 186 8.08 -16.76 -2.85
CA PRO A 186 8.58 -17.66 -1.81
C PRO A 186 8.29 -17.18 -0.37
N PHE A 187 7.66 -16.00 -0.21
CA PHE A 187 7.32 -15.38 1.08
C PHE A 187 5.80 -15.26 1.30
N PRO A 188 5.00 -16.35 1.19
CA PRO A 188 3.55 -16.26 1.36
C PRO A 188 3.13 -15.75 2.74
N THR A 189 3.77 -16.25 3.81
CA THR A 189 3.49 -15.87 5.19
C THR A 189 3.81 -14.39 5.42
N THR A 190 5.02 -13.98 5.11
CA THR A 190 5.48 -12.59 5.21
C THR A 190 4.54 -11.64 4.45
N CYS A 191 4.21 -11.95 3.19
CA CYS A 191 3.30 -11.13 2.40
C CYS A 191 1.86 -11.11 2.94
N GLY A 192 1.43 -12.16 3.65
CA GLY A 192 0.16 -12.18 4.38
C GLY A 192 0.08 -11.11 5.47
N PHE A 193 1.23 -10.78 6.09
CA PHE A 193 1.31 -9.74 7.13
C PHE A 193 1.49 -8.33 6.60
N ILE A 194 2.41 -8.12 5.64
CA ILE A 194 2.95 -6.78 5.34
C ILE A 194 2.82 -6.32 3.89
N CYS A 195 2.25 -7.12 2.99
CA CYS A 195 2.05 -6.71 1.60
C CYS A 195 1.16 -5.46 1.53
N GLU A 196 1.53 -4.50 0.69
CA GLU A 196 0.73 -3.29 0.43
C GLU A 196 -0.55 -3.56 -0.38
N HIS A 197 -0.79 -4.81 -0.77
CA HIS A 197 -1.96 -5.35 -1.45
C HIS A 197 -2.53 -4.49 -2.60
N PRO A 198 -1.72 -4.05 -3.59
CA PRO A 198 -2.20 -3.25 -4.71
C PRO A 198 -3.30 -3.95 -5.53
N CYS A 199 -3.36 -5.28 -5.45
CA CYS A 199 -4.41 -6.09 -6.05
C CYS A 199 -5.82 -5.76 -5.53
N GLU A 200 -5.97 -5.33 -4.27
CA GLU A 200 -7.25 -4.93 -3.68
C GLU A 200 -7.73 -3.58 -4.22
N ALA A 201 -6.81 -2.67 -4.55
CA ALA A 201 -7.16 -1.36 -5.09
C ALA A 201 -7.91 -1.44 -6.44
N ARG A 202 -7.62 -2.47 -7.24
CA ARG A 202 -8.32 -2.75 -8.52
C ARG A 202 -9.20 -4.00 -8.48
N CYS A 203 -9.60 -4.42 -7.31
CA CYS A 203 -10.59 -5.48 -7.20
C CYS A 203 -11.92 -4.98 -7.79
N ARG A 204 -12.49 -5.76 -8.73
CA ARG A 204 -13.78 -5.40 -9.36
C ARG A 204 -14.91 -5.32 -8.35
N ARG A 205 -14.78 -6.01 -7.22
CA ARG A 205 -15.73 -5.93 -6.13
C ARG A 205 -15.88 -4.50 -5.59
N ASN A 206 -14.83 -3.66 -5.66
CA ASN A 206 -14.91 -2.24 -5.31
C ASN A 206 -16.00 -1.46 -6.05
N MET A 207 -16.46 -1.95 -7.20
CA MET A 207 -17.56 -1.32 -7.93
C MET A 207 -18.92 -1.59 -7.29
N VAL A 208 -19.05 -2.70 -6.56
CA VAL A 208 -20.29 -3.13 -5.91
C VAL A 208 -20.31 -2.71 -4.44
N ASP A 209 -19.31 -3.16 -3.69
CA ASP A 209 -19.18 -2.91 -2.24
C ASP A 209 -17.70 -2.63 -1.88
N ASP A 210 -17.00 -3.60 -1.31
CA ASP A 210 -15.60 -3.50 -0.91
C ASP A 210 -14.75 -4.55 -1.61
N ALA A 211 -13.44 -4.31 -1.72
CA ALA A 211 -12.50 -5.26 -2.25
C ALA A 211 -12.55 -6.60 -1.50
N VAL A 212 -12.35 -7.70 -2.21
CA VAL A 212 -12.04 -8.97 -1.55
C VAL A 212 -10.79 -8.79 -0.69
N ASN A 213 -10.83 -9.22 0.56
CA ASN A 213 -9.68 -9.16 1.46
C ASN A 213 -8.61 -10.18 1.05
N ILE A 214 -7.94 -9.89 -0.08
CA ILE A 214 -6.98 -10.77 -0.75
C ILE A 214 -5.78 -11.08 0.15
N ARG A 215 -5.25 -10.03 0.82
CA ARG A 215 -4.14 -10.19 1.78
C ARG A 215 -4.56 -11.01 2.98
N GLY A 216 -5.75 -10.76 3.53
CA GLY A 216 -6.29 -11.52 4.66
C GLY A 216 -6.50 -12.99 4.33
N LEU A 217 -6.99 -13.34 3.14
CA LEU A 217 -7.12 -14.72 2.69
C LEU A 217 -5.76 -15.40 2.49
N LYS A 218 -4.75 -14.69 1.99
CA LYS A 218 -3.37 -15.18 1.94
C LYS A 218 -2.82 -15.46 3.35
N ARG A 219 -3.09 -14.55 4.30
CA ARG A 219 -2.73 -14.71 5.69
C ARG A 219 -3.39 -15.94 6.31
N MET A 220 -4.68 -16.12 6.08
CA MET A 220 -5.44 -17.29 6.52
C MET A 220 -4.83 -18.58 5.97
N ALA A 221 -4.50 -18.63 4.68
CA ALA A 221 -3.80 -19.78 4.10
C ALA A 221 -2.50 -20.09 4.86
N ALA A 222 -1.67 -19.08 5.13
CA ALA A 222 -0.41 -19.26 5.85
C ALA A 222 -0.61 -19.70 7.30
N ASP A 223 -1.65 -19.20 7.98
CA ASP A 223 -1.91 -19.54 9.39
C ASP A 223 -2.43 -20.98 9.57
N PHE A 224 -3.15 -21.53 8.58
CA PHE A 224 -3.77 -22.85 8.66
C PHE A 224 -3.09 -23.97 7.84
N ALA A 225 -2.11 -23.62 6.96
CA ALA A 225 -1.45 -24.60 6.09
C ALA A 225 -0.54 -25.61 6.83
N GLY A 226 -0.10 -25.26 8.03
CA GLY A 226 0.97 -26.01 8.71
C GLY A 226 2.30 -25.95 7.93
N LYS A 227 3.19 -26.91 8.19
CA LYS A 227 4.47 -26.99 7.47
C LYS A 227 4.26 -27.51 6.05
N VAL A 228 4.48 -26.65 5.05
CA VAL A 228 4.41 -27.01 3.63
C VAL A 228 5.82 -27.15 3.06
N PRO A 229 6.25 -28.34 2.64
CA PRO A 229 7.58 -28.54 2.07
C PRO A 229 7.71 -27.80 0.73
N PRO A 230 8.94 -27.36 0.36
CA PRO A 230 9.21 -26.79 -0.95
C PRO A 230 9.03 -27.81 -2.08
N PRO A 231 8.89 -27.36 -3.34
CA PRO A 231 8.94 -28.25 -4.49
C PRO A 231 10.28 -28.98 -4.60
N LYS A 232 10.30 -30.12 -5.30
CA LYS A 232 11.55 -30.80 -5.64
C LYS A 232 12.36 -29.93 -6.60
N CYS A 233 13.67 -29.83 -6.34
CA CYS A 233 14.58 -29.16 -7.25
C CYS A 233 14.77 -29.98 -8.55
N ALA A 234 15.03 -29.26 -9.63
CA ALA A 234 15.46 -29.89 -10.88
C ALA A 234 16.81 -30.62 -10.70
N PRO A 235 17.17 -31.53 -11.59
CA PRO A 235 18.49 -32.17 -11.59
C PRO A 235 19.63 -31.14 -11.57
N SER A 236 20.72 -31.48 -10.87
CA SER A 236 21.85 -30.56 -10.74
C SER A 236 22.41 -30.14 -12.11
N THR A 237 22.59 -28.86 -12.29
CA THR A 237 23.23 -28.25 -13.47
C THR A 237 24.75 -28.26 -13.38
N GLY A 238 25.32 -28.61 -12.23
CA GLY A 238 26.74 -28.48 -11.93
C GLY A 238 27.22 -27.03 -11.78
N LYS A 239 26.30 -26.03 -11.80
CA LYS A 239 26.63 -24.60 -11.70
C LYS A 239 26.48 -24.12 -10.28
N THR A 240 27.37 -23.22 -9.86
CA THR A 240 27.43 -22.61 -8.54
C THR A 240 27.12 -21.11 -8.59
N VAL A 241 26.32 -20.61 -7.67
CA VAL A 241 25.95 -19.19 -7.61
C VAL A 241 26.18 -18.65 -6.20
N ALA A 242 26.92 -17.55 -6.11
CA ALA A 242 27.01 -16.76 -4.88
C ALA A 242 25.97 -15.64 -4.89
N VAL A 243 25.21 -15.50 -3.80
CA VAL A 243 24.24 -14.42 -3.60
C VAL A 243 24.73 -13.56 -2.44
N ILE A 244 25.00 -12.28 -2.68
CA ILE A 244 25.46 -11.33 -1.67
C ILE A 244 24.25 -10.60 -1.08
N GLY A 245 23.92 -10.90 0.17
CA GLY A 245 22.79 -10.34 0.91
C GLY A 245 21.64 -11.34 1.10
N GLY A 246 21.36 -11.67 2.36
CA GLY A 246 20.30 -12.58 2.82
C GLY A 246 18.97 -11.90 3.10
N GLY A 247 18.70 -10.76 2.46
CA GLY A 247 17.40 -10.08 2.47
C GLY A 247 16.38 -10.74 1.53
N PRO A 248 15.14 -10.19 1.41
CA PRO A 248 14.09 -10.80 0.60
C PRO A 248 14.47 -10.98 -0.88
N GLY A 249 15.23 -10.05 -1.46
CA GLY A 249 15.69 -10.16 -2.85
C GLY A 249 16.64 -11.35 -3.05
N GLY A 250 17.65 -11.45 -2.18
CA GLY A 250 18.63 -12.55 -2.26
C GLY A 250 18.03 -13.90 -1.96
N LEU A 251 17.18 -13.99 -0.94
CA LEU A 251 16.49 -15.24 -0.60
C LEU A 251 15.51 -15.70 -1.69
N SER A 252 14.78 -14.76 -2.33
CA SER A 252 13.93 -15.09 -3.48
C SER A 252 14.75 -15.63 -4.65
N ALA A 253 15.86 -14.95 -4.98
CA ALA A 253 16.75 -15.41 -6.04
C ALA A 253 17.34 -16.80 -5.71
N ALA A 254 17.82 -16.98 -4.47
CA ALA A 254 18.37 -18.24 -4.01
C ALA A 254 17.35 -19.39 -4.12
N TYR A 255 16.09 -19.14 -3.75
CA TYR A 255 15.01 -20.11 -3.84
C TYR A 255 14.81 -20.60 -5.28
N TYR A 256 14.62 -19.69 -6.24
CA TYR A 256 14.36 -20.08 -7.63
C TYR A 256 15.59 -20.68 -8.31
N LEU A 257 16.79 -20.14 -8.05
CA LEU A 257 18.03 -20.70 -8.60
C LEU A 257 18.28 -22.13 -8.09
N GLN A 258 18.02 -22.37 -6.81
CA GLN A 258 18.14 -23.71 -6.22
C GLN A 258 17.12 -24.68 -6.82
N LEU A 259 15.85 -24.24 -7.00
CA LEU A 259 14.82 -25.04 -7.67
C LEU A 259 15.18 -25.38 -9.13
N MET A 260 15.93 -24.50 -9.82
CA MET A 260 16.45 -24.73 -11.16
C MET A 260 17.64 -25.71 -11.20
N GLY A 261 18.09 -26.21 -10.05
CA GLY A 261 19.17 -27.19 -9.95
C GLY A 261 20.58 -26.59 -9.82
N HIS A 262 20.69 -25.28 -9.60
CA HIS A 262 21.99 -24.64 -9.30
C HIS A 262 22.33 -24.83 -7.82
N GLN A 263 23.64 -24.86 -7.50
CA GLN A 263 24.11 -24.83 -6.11
C GLN A 263 24.25 -23.38 -5.66
N VAL A 264 23.43 -22.95 -4.68
CA VAL A 264 23.38 -21.56 -4.25
C VAL A 264 23.95 -21.40 -2.85
N THR A 265 24.86 -20.41 -2.70
CA THR A 265 25.38 -19.98 -1.40
C THR A 265 25.05 -18.51 -1.17
N VAL A 266 24.32 -18.23 -0.11
CA VAL A 266 23.99 -16.86 0.34
C VAL A 266 25.05 -16.40 1.34
N TYR A 267 25.61 -15.21 1.13
CA TYR A 267 26.51 -14.51 2.04
C TYR A 267 25.75 -13.39 2.73
N GLU A 268 25.69 -13.43 4.06
CA GLU A 268 24.99 -12.44 4.87
C GLU A 268 25.91 -11.87 5.94
N MET A 269 25.98 -10.53 6.03
CA MET A 269 26.84 -9.86 7.01
C MET A 269 26.28 -9.88 8.44
N LEU A 270 24.96 -10.03 8.57
CA LEU A 270 24.30 -10.06 9.86
C LEU A 270 24.14 -11.52 10.35
N PRO A 271 23.93 -11.74 11.66
CA PRO A 271 23.83 -13.08 12.22
C PRO A 271 22.60 -13.85 11.75
N GLU A 272 21.57 -13.17 11.27
CA GLU A 272 20.32 -13.79 10.84
C GLU A 272 19.85 -13.30 9.48
N LEU A 273 19.21 -14.20 8.73
CA LEU A 273 18.59 -13.90 7.43
C LEU A 273 17.31 -13.07 7.57
N GLY A 274 16.93 -12.44 6.46
CA GLY A 274 15.69 -11.70 6.34
C GLY A 274 15.90 -10.20 6.04
N GLY A 275 17.09 -9.66 6.21
CA GLY A 275 17.41 -8.26 5.89
C GLY A 275 16.41 -7.30 6.53
N MET A 276 15.88 -6.34 5.76
CA MET A 276 14.92 -5.35 6.29
C MET A 276 13.60 -5.95 6.79
N LEU A 277 13.21 -7.14 6.37
CA LEU A 277 12.03 -7.84 6.94
C LEU A 277 12.26 -8.19 8.42
N ARG A 278 13.49 -8.54 8.79
CA ARG A 278 13.85 -8.87 10.15
C ARG A 278 14.25 -7.64 10.97
N TYR A 279 15.09 -6.80 10.38
CA TYR A 279 15.78 -5.73 11.10
C TYR A 279 15.12 -4.35 10.95
N GLY A 280 14.21 -4.18 10.00
CA GLY A 280 13.51 -2.92 9.77
C GLY A 280 12.06 -2.93 10.18
N ILE A 281 11.37 -4.07 10.00
CA ILE A 281 9.94 -4.17 10.32
C ILE A 281 9.76 -4.64 11.76
N PRO A 282 8.99 -3.90 12.59
CA PRO A 282 8.77 -4.28 13.99
C PRO A 282 8.05 -5.62 14.15
N ASN A 283 8.34 -6.30 15.27
CA ASN A 283 7.79 -7.63 15.56
C ASN A 283 6.25 -7.65 15.64
N TYR A 284 5.63 -6.56 16.08
CA TYR A 284 4.17 -6.47 16.15
C TYR A 284 3.49 -6.40 14.77
N ARG A 285 4.22 -6.01 13.71
CA ARG A 285 3.75 -6.04 12.32
C ARG A 285 4.11 -7.33 11.62
N LEU A 286 5.34 -7.80 11.80
CA LEU A 286 5.85 -9.05 11.22
C LEU A 286 6.57 -9.85 12.30
N PRO A 287 5.88 -10.79 12.97
CA PRO A 287 6.50 -11.68 13.94
C PRO A 287 7.68 -12.44 13.33
N LYS A 288 8.79 -12.50 14.07
CA LYS A 288 10.06 -13.04 13.54
C LYS A 288 10.04 -14.56 13.36
N ASP A 289 9.24 -15.26 14.16
CA ASP A 289 8.93 -16.68 13.98
C ASP A 289 8.20 -16.94 12.65
N ARG A 290 7.21 -16.10 12.33
CA ARG A 290 6.44 -16.20 11.07
C ARG A 290 7.30 -15.90 9.84
N LEU A 291 8.19 -14.93 9.92
CA LEU A 291 9.22 -14.71 8.90
C LEU A 291 10.15 -15.92 8.78
N GLY A 292 10.51 -16.52 9.92
CA GLY A 292 11.35 -17.71 10.00
C GLY A 292 10.77 -18.90 9.24
N GLU A 293 9.44 -19.07 9.20
CA GLU A 293 8.79 -20.14 8.44
C GLU A 293 9.04 -20.04 6.92
N ASP A 294 8.93 -18.83 6.35
CA ASP A 294 9.22 -18.63 4.93
C ASP A 294 10.71 -18.84 4.65
N ILE A 295 11.60 -18.30 5.49
CA ILE A 295 13.05 -18.49 5.35
C ILE A 295 13.41 -19.96 5.44
N GLN A 296 12.87 -20.71 6.41
CA GLN A 296 13.15 -22.13 6.55
C GLN A 296 12.70 -22.92 5.31
N ALA A 297 11.53 -22.57 4.74
CA ALA A 297 11.08 -23.23 3.52
C ALA A 297 12.01 -22.96 2.32
N ILE A 298 12.66 -21.80 2.28
CA ILE A 298 13.70 -21.50 1.29
C ILE A 298 14.94 -22.34 1.56
N LEU A 299 15.39 -22.41 2.81
CA LEU A 299 16.56 -23.22 3.19
C LEU A 299 16.33 -24.73 2.98
N ASP A 300 15.11 -25.22 3.20
CA ASP A 300 14.72 -26.60 2.96
C ASP A 300 14.87 -27.03 1.48
N THR A 301 15.07 -26.10 0.54
CA THR A 301 15.47 -26.42 -0.87
C THR A 301 16.93 -26.84 -1.02
N GLY A 302 17.77 -26.63 0.01
CA GLY A 302 19.20 -26.94 0.00
C GLY A 302 20.13 -25.73 -0.20
N VAL A 303 19.59 -24.51 -0.15
CA VAL A 303 20.38 -23.25 -0.16
C VAL A 303 21.35 -23.24 1.00
N GLN A 304 22.64 -23.02 0.72
CA GLN A 304 23.67 -22.85 1.73
C GLN A 304 23.77 -21.41 2.18
N VAL A 305 24.16 -21.18 3.43
CA VAL A 305 24.29 -19.83 4.01
C VAL A 305 25.60 -19.70 4.75
N LYS A 306 26.27 -18.54 4.53
CA LYS A 306 27.43 -18.10 5.30
C LYS A 306 27.11 -16.78 5.98
N HIS A 307 26.92 -16.85 7.29
CA HIS A 307 26.59 -15.70 8.15
C HIS A 307 27.84 -14.96 8.65
N GLY A 308 27.66 -13.70 9.01
CA GLY A 308 28.70 -12.87 9.65
C GLY A 308 29.83 -12.49 8.70
N LEU A 309 29.63 -12.57 7.39
CA LEU A 309 30.65 -12.27 6.38
C LEU A 309 30.25 -11.01 5.58
N ARG A 310 31.02 -9.96 5.74
CA ARG A 310 30.89 -8.72 4.98
C ARG A 310 31.70 -8.78 3.69
N ILE A 311 31.01 -8.79 2.57
CA ILE A 311 31.68 -8.76 1.26
C ILE A 311 32.31 -7.39 1.05
N GLY A 312 33.55 -7.39 0.56
CA GLY A 312 34.44 -6.22 0.44
C GLY A 312 35.44 -6.07 1.60
N THR A 313 35.18 -6.73 2.75
CA THR A 313 36.06 -6.73 3.92
C THR A 313 36.57 -8.13 4.23
N ASP A 314 35.68 -9.09 4.49
CA ASP A 314 36.04 -10.45 4.87
C ASP A 314 36.29 -11.35 3.65
N VAL A 315 35.53 -11.13 2.59
CA VAL A 315 35.64 -11.81 1.30
C VAL A 315 35.45 -10.77 0.20
N THR A 316 36.30 -10.75 -0.79
CA THR A 316 36.21 -9.81 -1.91
C THR A 316 35.26 -10.31 -3.00
N VAL A 317 34.72 -9.41 -3.79
CA VAL A 317 33.91 -9.77 -4.97
C VAL A 317 34.73 -10.55 -5.98
N GLN A 318 36.05 -10.26 -6.10
CA GLN A 318 36.98 -10.96 -6.98
C GLN A 318 37.16 -12.43 -6.58
N GLU A 319 37.30 -12.72 -5.30
CA GLU A 319 37.38 -14.10 -4.78
C GLU A 319 36.08 -14.86 -5.07
N LEU A 320 34.91 -14.23 -4.90
CA LEU A 320 33.65 -14.86 -5.25
C LEU A 320 33.53 -15.13 -6.75
N ARG A 321 33.94 -14.18 -7.59
CA ARG A 321 33.96 -14.37 -9.05
C ARG A 321 34.92 -15.47 -9.51
N ALA A 322 35.98 -15.72 -8.78
CA ALA A 322 36.91 -16.80 -9.06
C ALA A 322 36.39 -18.18 -8.61
N SER A 323 35.50 -18.20 -7.59
CA SER A 323 35.04 -19.43 -6.95
C SER A 323 33.66 -19.89 -7.41
N TYR A 324 32.87 -19.03 -8.04
CA TYR A 324 31.49 -19.31 -8.47
C TYR A 324 31.31 -19.02 -9.95
N ASP A 325 30.39 -19.76 -10.60
CA ASP A 325 30.03 -19.51 -12.00
C ASP A 325 29.31 -18.16 -12.18
N ALA A 326 28.55 -17.71 -11.15
CA ALA A 326 27.89 -16.42 -11.15
C ALA A 326 27.83 -15.81 -9.75
N VAL A 327 27.80 -14.48 -9.69
CA VAL A 327 27.64 -13.69 -8.45
C VAL A 327 26.49 -12.74 -8.63
N LEU A 328 25.49 -12.82 -7.71
CA LEU A 328 24.34 -11.93 -7.67
C LEU A 328 24.47 -10.99 -6.47
N ILE A 329 24.30 -9.67 -6.71
CA ILE A 329 24.39 -8.63 -5.68
C ILE A 329 22.99 -8.18 -5.30
N THR A 330 22.62 -8.38 -4.02
CA THR A 330 21.30 -8.07 -3.46
C THR A 330 21.42 -7.41 -2.08
N ILE A 331 22.33 -6.47 -1.95
CA ILE A 331 22.74 -5.83 -0.68
C ILE A 331 21.69 -4.91 -0.07
N GLY A 332 20.64 -4.56 -0.81
CA GLY A 332 19.56 -3.69 -0.34
C GLY A 332 19.99 -2.24 -0.11
N ALA A 333 19.15 -1.48 0.59
CA ALA A 333 19.40 -0.10 1.01
C ALA A 333 19.31 -0.04 2.54
N SER A 334 20.45 0.01 3.23
CA SER A 334 20.53 -0.13 4.69
C SER A 334 21.16 1.08 5.40
N THR A 335 21.51 2.13 4.66
CA THR A 335 22.02 3.38 5.19
C THR A 335 20.99 4.50 5.09
N ASP A 336 21.17 5.53 5.89
CA ASP A 336 20.22 6.63 6.06
C ASP A 336 20.44 7.75 5.06
N LYS A 337 19.39 8.52 4.82
CA LYS A 337 19.49 9.86 4.25
C LYS A 337 19.49 10.89 5.37
N LYS A 338 20.44 11.82 5.30
CA LYS A 338 20.50 12.98 6.19
C LYS A 338 19.52 14.06 5.77
N LEU A 339 19.06 14.87 6.75
CA LEU A 339 18.21 16.03 6.50
C LEU A 339 18.95 17.14 5.76
N GLY A 340 20.25 17.27 5.98
CA GLY A 340 21.08 18.34 5.44
C GLY A 340 20.82 19.70 6.11
N ILE A 341 20.47 19.68 7.39
CA ILE A 341 20.17 20.89 8.20
C ILE A 341 21.14 21.05 9.35
N GLU A 342 21.26 22.27 9.87
CA GLU A 342 22.10 22.58 11.02
C GLU A 342 21.66 21.80 12.26
N GLY A 343 22.63 21.21 12.97
CA GLY A 343 22.42 20.46 14.21
C GLY A 343 22.04 18.98 14.00
N GLU A 344 22.02 18.46 12.79
CA GLU A 344 21.59 17.06 12.54
C GLU A 344 22.50 15.98 13.12
N ASP A 345 23.74 16.33 13.51
CA ASP A 345 24.68 15.43 14.17
C ASP A 345 24.62 15.53 15.71
N ALA A 346 23.64 16.25 16.28
CA ALA A 346 23.47 16.41 17.71
C ALA A 346 23.14 15.09 18.41
N GLU A 347 23.51 14.99 19.69
CA GLU A 347 23.11 13.85 20.52
C GLU A 347 21.59 13.84 20.72
N GLY A 348 20.97 12.66 20.56
CA GLY A 348 19.50 12.49 20.53
C GLY A 348 18.90 12.53 19.11
N VAL A 349 19.71 12.78 18.07
CA VAL A 349 19.29 12.65 16.67
C VAL A 349 19.74 11.30 16.13
N MET A 350 18.82 10.55 15.56
CA MET A 350 19.12 9.23 14.97
C MET A 350 18.31 8.97 13.72
N SER A 351 18.78 8.05 12.87
CA SER A 351 17.99 7.61 11.74
C SER A 351 16.96 6.54 12.14
N ALA A 352 15.82 6.53 11.45
CA ALA A 352 14.80 5.49 11.63
C ALA A 352 15.31 4.09 11.28
N VAL A 353 16.22 3.99 10.31
CA VAL A 353 16.84 2.70 9.93
C VAL A 353 17.65 2.13 11.07
N ARG A 354 18.50 2.96 11.71
CA ARG A 354 19.29 2.56 12.87
C ARG A 354 18.37 2.21 14.06
N PHE A 355 17.44 3.11 14.37
CA PHE A 355 16.47 2.90 15.45
C PHE A 355 15.73 1.58 15.33
N LEU A 356 15.08 1.34 14.19
CA LEU A 356 14.31 0.11 13.95
C LEU A 356 15.19 -1.14 13.90
N ARG A 357 16.43 -1.02 13.38
CA ARG A 357 17.40 -2.12 13.39
C ARG A 357 17.81 -2.50 14.81
N ASP A 358 18.06 -1.54 15.67
CA ASP A 358 18.44 -1.77 17.06
C ASP A 358 17.25 -2.42 17.81
N VAL A 359 16.04 -1.90 17.66
CA VAL A 359 14.81 -2.52 18.17
C VAL A 359 14.63 -3.94 17.62
N GLY A 360 14.87 -4.16 16.33
CA GLY A 360 14.79 -5.47 15.69
C GLY A 360 15.84 -6.48 16.19
N LYS A 361 16.96 -5.99 16.76
CA LYS A 361 17.98 -6.79 17.44
C LYS A 361 17.71 -6.99 18.93
N GLY A 362 16.62 -6.41 19.46
CA GLY A 362 16.32 -6.41 20.90
C GLY A 362 17.11 -5.37 21.69
N ILE A 363 17.82 -4.45 21.01
CA ILE A 363 18.51 -3.33 21.63
C ILE A 363 17.52 -2.16 21.69
N ASN A 364 16.80 -2.07 22.80
CA ASN A 364 15.78 -1.04 22.97
C ASN A 364 16.38 0.22 23.57
N PRO A 365 16.37 1.38 22.89
CA PRO A 365 16.74 2.64 23.52
C PRO A 365 15.73 2.97 24.63
N ASP A 366 16.19 3.58 25.69
CA ASP A 366 15.34 4.07 26.77
C ASP A 366 14.65 5.37 26.30
N LEU A 367 13.38 5.24 25.95
CA LEU A 367 12.52 6.37 25.58
C LEU A 367 11.52 6.74 26.68
N ALA A 368 11.59 6.10 27.84
CA ALA A 368 10.67 6.35 28.95
C ALA A 368 10.67 7.83 29.35
N GLY A 369 9.49 8.45 29.28
CA GLY A 369 9.30 9.86 29.61
C GLY A 369 9.83 10.87 28.59
N GLN A 370 10.44 10.45 27.52
CA GLN A 370 10.99 11.33 26.47
C GLN A 370 9.90 11.89 25.54
N GLU A 371 10.20 13.05 24.94
CA GLU A 371 9.42 13.63 23.84
C GLU A 371 10.12 13.34 22.53
N VAL A 372 9.49 12.52 21.69
CA VAL A 372 10.06 12.00 20.45
C VAL A 372 9.40 12.67 19.25
N ALA A 373 10.19 13.27 18.38
CA ALA A 373 9.74 13.76 17.08
C ALA A 373 10.28 12.89 15.96
N ILE A 374 9.44 12.58 14.96
CA ILE A 374 9.82 11.82 13.77
C ILE A 374 9.60 12.65 12.52
N VAL A 375 10.62 12.75 11.67
CA VAL A 375 10.52 13.45 10.38
C VAL A 375 10.28 12.46 9.27
N GLY A 376 9.09 12.51 8.66
CA GLY A 376 8.74 11.65 7.52
C GLY A 376 7.26 11.30 7.47
N GLY A 377 6.82 10.66 6.38
CA GLY A 377 5.42 10.29 6.16
C GLY A 377 5.25 8.97 5.37
N GLY A 378 6.25 8.09 5.44
CA GLY A 378 6.18 6.73 4.87
C GLY A 378 5.92 5.66 5.93
N ASN A 379 5.80 4.40 5.52
CA ASN A 379 5.60 3.26 6.42
C ASN A 379 6.71 3.15 7.49
N VAL A 380 7.96 3.51 7.15
CA VAL A 380 9.07 3.53 8.10
C VAL A 380 8.83 4.54 9.24
N SER A 381 8.23 5.70 8.91
CA SER A 381 7.85 6.69 9.94
C SER A 381 6.77 6.14 10.87
N MET A 382 5.78 5.43 10.33
CA MET A 382 4.72 4.79 11.13
C MET A 382 5.28 3.71 12.04
N ASP A 383 6.20 2.89 11.53
CA ASP A 383 6.90 1.88 12.32
C ASP A 383 7.73 2.51 13.44
N ALA A 384 8.42 3.61 13.17
CA ALA A 384 9.25 4.31 14.15
C ALA A 384 8.40 4.94 15.26
N VAL A 385 7.31 5.67 14.93
CA VAL A 385 6.46 6.31 15.94
C VAL A 385 5.77 5.28 16.84
N ARG A 386 5.23 4.22 16.24
CA ARG A 386 4.54 3.16 16.99
C ARG A 386 5.50 2.36 17.87
N SER A 387 6.77 2.19 17.42
CA SER A 387 7.82 1.60 18.23
C SER A 387 8.21 2.52 19.39
N ALA A 388 8.34 3.84 19.16
CA ALA A 388 8.64 4.80 20.21
C ALA A 388 7.55 4.86 21.30
N VAL A 389 6.27 4.81 20.91
CA VAL A 389 5.14 4.70 21.87
C VAL A 389 5.30 3.45 22.75
N ARG A 390 5.58 2.28 22.12
CA ARG A 390 5.77 1.01 22.85
C ARG A 390 6.99 0.98 23.75
N LEU A 391 7.99 1.79 23.47
CA LEU A 391 9.18 1.97 24.30
C LEU A 391 8.96 3.01 25.42
N GLY A 392 7.72 3.49 25.62
CA GLY A 392 7.34 4.31 26.76
C GLY A 392 7.59 5.81 26.56
N ALA A 393 7.75 6.30 25.34
CA ALA A 393 7.84 7.74 25.07
C ALA A 393 6.60 8.48 25.61
N LYS A 394 6.82 9.58 26.31
CA LYS A 394 5.76 10.41 26.91
C LYS A 394 4.90 11.10 25.85
N LYS A 395 5.55 11.55 24.78
CA LYS A 395 4.90 12.21 23.66
C LYS A 395 5.62 11.81 22.37
N VAL A 396 4.83 11.46 21.35
CA VAL A 396 5.37 11.10 20.04
C VAL A 396 4.67 11.92 18.96
N SER A 397 5.44 12.57 18.09
CA SER A 397 4.89 13.40 17.02
C SER A 397 5.58 13.12 15.68
N ILE A 398 4.79 13.21 14.60
CA ILE A 398 5.30 13.19 13.23
C ILE A 398 5.34 14.62 12.69
N LEU A 399 6.47 14.98 12.09
CA LEU A 399 6.65 16.23 11.36
C LEU A 399 6.67 15.90 9.86
N TYR A 400 5.65 16.36 9.15
CA TYR A 400 5.51 16.06 7.73
C TYR A 400 5.29 17.32 6.89
N ARG A 401 6.11 17.48 5.84
CA ARG A 401 6.08 18.70 5.01
C ARG A 401 4.87 18.86 4.10
N ARG A 402 4.04 17.81 3.92
CA ARG A 402 2.83 17.82 3.10
C ARG A 402 1.58 17.52 3.93
N ARG A 403 0.44 17.31 3.27
CA ARG A 403 -0.82 16.91 3.92
C ARG A 403 -0.79 15.42 4.28
N ILE A 404 -1.68 14.98 5.16
CA ILE A 404 -1.87 13.55 5.47
C ILE A 404 -2.18 12.75 4.20
N ALA A 405 -3.05 13.27 3.33
CA ALA A 405 -3.40 12.63 2.06
C ALA A 405 -2.21 12.46 1.07
N ASP A 406 -1.11 13.17 1.28
CA ASP A 406 0.11 13.05 0.47
C ASP A 406 1.14 12.10 1.10
N MET A 407 0.82 11.48 2.24
CA MET A 407 1.68 10.49 2.88
C MET A 407 1.74 9.21 2.03
N THR A 408 2.93 8.59 1.98
CA THR A 408 3.12 7.32 1.28
C THR A 408 2.92 6.12 2.19
N ALA A 409 2.65 6.34 3.47
CA ALA A 409 2.26 5.29 4.39
C ALA A 409 0.85 4.77 4.07
N LEU A 410 0.60 3.50 4.34
CA LEU A 410 -0.73 2.91 4.20
C LEU A 410 -1.73 3.61 5.14
N PRO A 411 -2.97 3.90 4.70
CA PRO A 411 -3.99 4.53 5.55
C PRO A 411 -4.17 3.83 6.90
N ALA A 412 -4.23 2.49 6.91
CA ALA A 412 -4.35 1.71 8.14
C ALA A 412 -3.17 1.89 9.13
N GLU A 413 -1.96 2.15 8.61
CA GLU A 413 -0.80 2.43 9.49
C GLU A 413 -0.84 3.85 10.05
N ILE A 414 -1.35 4.82 9.29
CA ILE A 414 -1.58 6.18 9.76
C ILE A 414 -2.66 6.19 10.84
N GLU A 415 -3.79 5.52 10.58
CA GLU A 415 -4.88 5.37 11.56
C GLU A 415 -4.41 4.66 12.83
N GLY A 416 -3.61 3.60 12.67
CA GLY A 416 -3.02 2.88 13.80
C GLY A 416 -2.09 3.77 14.64
N ALA A 417 -1.29 4.61 14.03
CA ALA A 417 -0.43 5.56 14.74
C ALA A 417 -1.25 6.61 15.50
N ILE A 418 -2.30 7.16 14.89
CA ILE A 418 -3.22 8.13 15.54
C ILE A 418 -3.95 7.46 16.71
N ALA A 419 -4.44 6.24 16.54
CA ALA A 419 -5.13 5.49 17.60
C ALA A 419 -4.22 5.19 18.81
N GLU A 420 -2.90 5.10 18.58
CA GLU A 420 -1.89 4.94 19.62
C GLU A 420 -1.46 6.30 20.26
N GLY A 421 -2.10 7.41 19.90
CA GLY A 421 -1.87 8.72 20.49
C GLY A 421 -0.75 9.55 19.84
N VAL A 422 -0.29 9.16 18.64
CA VAL A 422 0.71 9.93 17.89
C VAL A 422 0.11 11.22 17.33
N GLU A 423 0.76 12.36 17.58
CA GLU A 423 0.39 13.65 17.01
C GLU A 423 0.97 13.81 15.59
N ILE A 424 0.14 14.05 14.58
CA ILE A 424 0.61 14.29 13.21
C ILE A 424 0.56 15.79 12.89
N ARG A 425 1.74 16.40 12.72
CA ARG A 425 1.91 17.80 12.34
C ARG A 425 2.26 17.90 10.87
N THR A 426 1.27 18.22 10.06
CA THR A 426 1.42 18.39 8.61
C THR A 426 1.84 19.79 8.21
N LEU A 427 2.34 19.94 6.97
CA LEU A 427 2.80 21.21 6.42
C LEU A 427 3.92 21.85 7.27
N ARG A 428 4.82 21.02 7.79
CA ARG A 428 5.96 21.40 8.61
C ARG A 428 7.23 20.78 8.03
N ALA A 429 8.06 21.61 7.43
CA ALA A 429 9.36 21.18 6.90
C ALA A 429 10.48 21.48 7.92
N PRO A 430 11.34 20.53 8.26
CA PRO A 430 12.50 20.79 9.13
C PRO A 430 13.39 21.90 8.57
N SER A 431 13.88 22.79 9.43
CA SER A 431 14.80 23.87 9.05
C SER A 431 16.12 23.86 9.81
N ARG A 432 16.12 23.70 11.12
CA ARG A 432 17.33 23.53 11.94
C ARG A 432 17.00 22.84 13.26
N ILE A 433 17.99 22.23 13.87
CA ILE A 433 17.90 21.59 15.17
C ILE A 433 18.55 22.49 16.21
N GLU A 434 17.89 22.66 17.36
CA GLU A 434 18.42 23.40 18.50
C GLU A 434 19.00 22.43 19.53
N THR A 435 20.19 22.73 19.99
CA THR A 435 20.91 21.94 21.01
C THR A 435 21.10 22.74 22.29
N ASP A 436 21.33 22.04 23.38
CA ASP A 436 21.80 22.63 24.63
C ASP A 436 23.33 22.84 24.62
N GLU A 437 23.88 23.35 25.73
CA GLU A 437 25.31 23.61 25.90
C GLU A 437 26.18 22.33 25.85
N ASN A 438 25.59 21.17 26.03
CA ASN A 438 26.26 19.87 26.00
C ASN A 438 26.15 19.17 24.62
N GLY A 439 25.46 19.79 23.65
CA GLY A 439 25.25 19.23 22.32
C GLY A 439 24.08 18.25 22.21
N HIS A 440 23.23 18.13 23.23
CA HIS A 440 22.00 17.34 23.17
C HIS A 440 20.86 18.12 22.52
N ILE A 441 20.02 17.45 21.79
CA ILE A 441 18.85 18.07 21.16
C ILE A 441 17.85 18.61 22.21
N ARG A 442 17.37 19.85 22.02
CA ARG A 442 16.27 20.47 22.74
C ARG A 442 14.98 20.53 21.95
N GLY A 443 15.10 20.49 20.64
CA GLY A 443 13.98 20.56 19.73
C GLY A 443 14.40 20.88 18.29
N ILE A 444 13.40 20.98 17.44
CA ILE A 444 13.58 21.24 16.01
C ILE A 444 12.74 22.44 15.58
N TYR A 445 13.31 23.33 14.80
CA TYR A 445 12.55 24.37 14.09
C TYR A 445 11.97 23.80 12.80
N VAL A 446 10.75 24.14 12.52
CA VAL A 446 10.03 23.72 11.31
C VAL A 446 9.46 24.93 10.61
N THR A 447 9.69 25.04 9.31
CA THR A 447 9.10 26.07 8.46
C THR A 447 7.71 25.66 8.04
N PRO A 448 6.66 26.45 8.37
CA PRO A 448 5.31 26.23 7.88
C PRO A 448 5.25 26.26 6.35
N GLN A 449 4.57 25.27 5.76
CA GLN A 449 4.46 25.08 4.34
C GLN A 449 3.07 25.42 3.82
N MET A 450 2.99 25.78 2.54
CA MET A 450 1.73 25.91 1.80
C MET A 450 1.79 25.07 0.53
N ILE A 451 0.64 24.59 0.08
CA ILE A 451 0.51 23.88 -1.19
C ILE A 451 0.73 24.89 -2.34
N SER A 452 1.65 24.59 -3.24
CA SER A 452 1.93 25.42 -4.40
C SER A 452 1.29 24.89 -5.68
N GLU A 453 1.36 23.57 -5.88
CA GLU A 453 0.85 22.91 -7.09
C GLU A 453 0.56 21.44 -6.77
N VAL A 454 -0.39 20.83 -7.49
CA VAL A 454 -0.65 19.38 -7.43
C VAL A 454 -0.40 18.79 -8.81
N LYS A 455 0.69 18.05 -8.96
CA LYS A 455 1.03 17.31 -10.19
C LYS A 455 0.97 15.81 -9.92
N GLY A 456 0.27 15.08 -10.78
CA GLY A 456 0.18 13.61 -10.65
C GLY A 456 -0.38 13.15 -9.32
N GLY A 457 -1.37 13.86 -8.75
CA GLY A 457 -1.99 13.53 -7.46
C GLY A 457 -1.16 13.91 -6.22
N ARG A 458 0.11 14.31 -6.37
CA ARG A 458 0.99 14.65 -5.24
C ARG A 458 1.23 16.16 -5.14
N ALA A 459 1.00 16.73 -3.95
CA ALA A 459 1.19 18.14 -3.71
C ALA A 459 2.68 18.52 -3.68
N SER A 460 3.05 19.57 -4.44
CA SER A 460 4.27 20.34 -4.24
C SER A 460 4.05 21.36 -3.13
N VAL A 461 5.06 21.62 -2.32
CA VAL A 461 4.97 22.56 -1.20
C VAL A 461 6.07 23.62 -1.31
N LYS A 462 5.78 24.81 -0.77
CA LYS A 462 6.73 25.90 -0.59
C LYS A 462 6.53 26.54 0.77
N ALA A 463 7.55 27.24 1.27
CA ALA A 463 7.44 28.00 2.51
C ALA A 463 6.25 28.98 2.45
N SER A 464 5.49 29.06 3.52
CA SER A 464 4.30 29.92 3.61
C SER A 464 4.63 31.40 3.84
N GLY A 465 5.88 31.71 4.22
CA GLY A 465 6.30 33.03 4.65
C GLY A 465 6.01 33.33 6.13
N LEU A 466 5.40 32.40 6.85
CA LEU A 466 5.25 32.50 8.31
C LEU A 466 6.57 32.15 9.00
N PRO A 467 6.82 32.69 10.21
CA PRO A 467 8.01 32.37 10.98
C PRO A 467 8.10 30.89 11.32
N ASP A 468 9.34 30.41 11.47
CA ASP A 468 9.60 29.04 11.91
C ASP A 468 8.99 28.79 13.30
N GLU A 469 8.41 27.60 13.45
CA GLU A 469 7.83 27.11 14.72
C GLU A 469 8.86 26.22 15.42
N PHE A 470 9.04 26.41 16.74
CA PHE A 470 9.83 25.50 17.55
C PHE A 470 9.00 24.34 18.06
N VAL A 471 9.49 23.11 17.82
CA VAL A 471 8.91 21.87 18.32
C VAL A 471 9.88 21.26 19.32
N PRO A 472 9.56 21.29 20.64
CA PRO A 472 10.43 20.68 21.62
C PRO A 472 10.46 19.17 21.47
N CYS A 473 11.64 18.56 21.56
CA CYS A 473 11.82 17.12 21.63
C CYS A 473 13.19 16.78 22.20
N THR A 474 13.29 15.67 22.88
CA THR A 474 14.54 15.14 23.46
C THR A 474 15.16 14.07 22.58
N THR A 475 14.40 13.56 21.61
CA THR A 475 14.84 12.60 20.62
C THR A 475 14.22 12.94 19.26
N LEU A 476 15.04 12.96 18.22
CA LEU A 476 14.60 13.16 16.83
C LEU A 476 14.96 11.94 16.00
N ILE A 477 13.97 11.35 15.35
CA ILE A 477 14.16 10.20 14.46
C ILE A 477 13.89 10.62 13.01
N VAL A 478 14.90 10.46 12.15
CA VAL A 478 14.85 10.87 10.74
C VAL A 478 14.45 9.71 9.85
N ALA A 479 13.29 9.84 9.16
CA ALA A 479 12.67 8.79 8.33
C ALA A 479 12.37 9.30 6.90
N ILE A 480 13.34 9.90 6.22
CA ILE A 480 13.19 10.53 4.90
C ILE A 480 13.72 9.70 3.73
N GLY A 481 14.06 8.46 3.97
CA GLY A 481 14.50 7.49 2.97
C GLY A 481 15.81 6.81 3.33
N GLN A 482 16.27 5.95 2.41
CA GLN A 482 17.44 5.09 2.58
C GLN A 482 18.37 5.21 1.38
N ASN A 483 19.64 4.87 1.58
CA ASN A 483 20.68 4.78 0.56
C ASN A 483 21.26 3.37 0.52
N ILE A 484 21.83 3.02 -0.62
CA ILE A 484 22.64 1.82 -0.80
C ILE A 484 24.04 2.11 -0.29
N GLU A 485 24.61 1.20 0.49
CA GLU A 485 26.02 1.20 0.86
C GLU A 485 26.82 0.50 -0.25
N THR A 486 27.68 1.21 -0.95
CA THR A 486 28.52 0.70 -2.06
C THR A 486 29.97 0.67 -1.69
#